data_fce843a7be784db412d794e033f2ed84
#
_entry.id   fce843a7be784db412d794e033f2ed84
#
_cell.length_a   1.000
_cell.length_b   1.000
_cell.length_c   1.000
_cell.angle_alpha   90.00
_cell.angle_beta   90.00
_cell.angle_gamma   90.00
#
_symmetry.space_group_name_H-M   'P 1'
#
loop_
_entity.id
_entity.type
_entity.pdbx_description
1 polymer ?
#
loop_
_entity_poly.entity_id
_entity_poly.type
_entity_poly.pdbx_seq_one_letter_code
_entity_poly.pdbx_strand_id
1 'polypeptide(L)'
;MDIFNLVGYEELYDLKLKNPVTGKELGVVFKIRCAGSEEVSKVMRKHVDEMKRFHVSNSGLSELERSEALVTLVETQQEEIHASYIGGWDWGNNDFKGEVPEHSFEKACEVMKVNWIFNEVRASALNLSLFMNA
;
A
#
# COMPACT_ATOMS: atom_id res chain seq x y z
N MET A 1 31.98 -1.45 -5.27
CA MET A 1 30.55 -1.52 -4.95
C MET A 1 29.74 -1.57 -6.24
N ASP A 2 28.84 -2.53 -6.33
CA ASP A 2 27.93 -2.62 -7.48
C ASP A 2 26.66 -1.81 -7.16
N ILE A 3 26.53 -0.67 -7.81
CA ILE A 3 25.39 0.25 -7.61
C ILE A 3 24.07 -0.42 -7.97
N PHE A 4 24.06 -1.32 -8.94
CA PHE A 4 22.84 -2.02 -9.38
C PHE A 4 22.18 -2.81 -8.24
N ASN A 5 22.97 -3.38 -7.34
CA ASN A 5 22.49 -4.19 -6.23
C ASN A 5 22.44 -3.44 -4.90
N LEU A 6 22.56 -2.12 -4.94
CA LEU A 6 22.57 -1.32 -3.71
C LEU A 6 21.25 -1.38 -2.93
N VAL A 7 20.13 -1.41 -3.64
CA VAL A 7 18.77 -1.49 -3.05
C VAL A 7 18.14 -2.82 -3.41
N GLY A 8 17.69 -3.56 -2.40
CA GLY A 8 16.94 -4.81 -2.57
C GLY A 8 15.46 -4.52 -2.74
N TYR A 9 15.04 -4.04 -3.91
CA TYR A 9 13.65 -3.65 -4.17
C TYR A 9 12.63 -4.77 -3.96
N GLU A 10 13.04 -6.03 -4.08
CA GLU A 10 12.15 -7.17 -3.91
C GLU A 10 12.19 -7.77 -2.49
N GLU A 11 13.03 -7.22 -1.61
CA GLU A 11 13.09 -7.63 -0.22
C GLU A 11 11.88 -7.09 0.54
N LEU A 12 11.41 -7.88 1.53
CA LEU A 12 10.35 -7.45 2.43
C LEU A 12 10.95 -6.93 3.74
N TYR A 13 10.38 -5.85 4.24
CA TYR A 13 10.76 -5.28 5.54
C TYR A 13 9.71 -5.65 6.59
N ASP A 14 10.16 -6.10 7.75
CA ASP A 14 9.29 -6.42 8.89
C ASP A 14 8.98 -5.16 9.69
N LEU A 15 7.81 -4.60 9.47
CA LEU A 15 7.32 -3.46 10.23
C LEU A 15 6.60 -3.95 11.49
N LYS A 16 7.20 -3.69 12.65
CA LYS A 16 6.59 -4.00 13.94
C LYS A 16 5.72 -2.82 14.36
N LEU A 17 4.41 -3.03 14.39
CA LEU A 17 3.49 -1.97 14.78
C LEU A 17 3.61 -1.67 16.26
N LYS A 18 3.55 -0.39 16.59
CA LYS A 18 3.59 0.12 17.96
C LYS A 18 2.34 0.92 18.25
N ASN A 19 1.93 0.92 19.52
CA ASN A 19 0.84 1.77 19.95
C ASN A 19 1.22 3.23 19.64
N PRO A 20 0.42 3.99 18.88
CA PRO A 20 0.79 5.34 18.45
C PRO A 20 0.88 6.37 19.59
N VAL A 21 0.34 6.04 20.75
CA VAL A 21 0.38 6.90 21.94
C VAL A 21 1.49 6.50 22.90
N THR A 22 1.59 5.19 23.24
CA THR A 22 2.54 4.70 24.25
C THR A 22 3.88 4.26 23.69
N GLY A 23 3.96 3.98 22.38
CA GLY A 23 5.15 3.45 21.72
C GLY A 23 5.43 1.97 22.00
N LYS A 24 4.54 1.30 22.74
CA LYS A 24 4.70 -0.14 23.05
C LYS A 24 4.44 -0.99 21.80
N GLU A 25 5.25 -2.02 21.60
CA GLU A 25 5.02 -3.01 20.55
C GLU A 25 3.72 -3.76 20.79
N LEU A 26 2.92 -3.92 19.74
CA LEU A 26 1.61 -4.57 19.80
C LEU A 26 1.67 -6.07 19.50
N GLY A 27 2.81 -6.55 18.99
CA GLY A 27 2.92 -7.94 18.55
C GLY A 27 2.37 -8.18 17.16
N VAL A 28 2.10 -7.10 16.41
CA VAL A 28 1.65 -7.17 15.00
C VAL A 28 2.84 -6.83 14.12
N VAL A 29 3.10 -7.69 13.12
CA VAL A 29 4.18 -7.47 12.16
C VAL A 29 3.61 -7.45 10.76
N PHE A 30 3.88 -6.39 10.02
CA PHE A 30 3.53 -6.30 8.61
C PHE A 30 4.78 -6.51 7.76
N LYS A 31 4.64 -7.34 6.72
CA LYS A 31 5.67 -7.50 5.69
C LYS A 31 5.47 -6.41 4.67
N ILE A 32 6.39 -5.46 4.59
CA ILE A 32 6.25 -4.27 3.74
C ILE A 32 7.09 -4.43 2.47
N ARG A 33 6.46 -4.19 1.33
CA ARG A 33 7.15 -4.10 0.04
C ARG A 33 7.71 -2.70 -0.14
N CYS A 34 8.87 -2.61 -0.77
CA CYS A 34 9.38 -1.32 -1.21
C CYS A 34 8.45 -0.71 -2.26
N ALA A 35 8.23 0.59 -2.19
CA ALA A 35 7.43 1.29 -3.19
C ALA A 35 7.97 1.15 -4.61
N GLY A 36 9.26 0.86 -4.77
CA GLY A 36 9.90 0.59 -6.06
C GLY A 36 9.87 -0.88 -6.50
N SER A 37 9.20 -1.77 -5.75
CA SER A 37 9.13 -3.20 -6.10
C SER A 37 8.29 -3.46 -7.35
N GLU A 38 8.50 -4.63 -7.95
CA GLU A 38 7.75 -5.04 -9.16
C GLU A 38 6.25 -5.19 -8.89
N GLU A 39 5.86 -5.71 -7.71
CA GLU A 39 4.43 -5.85 -7.37
C GLU A 39 3.72 -4.50 -7.32
N VAL A 40 4.36 -3.48 -6.75
CA VAL A 40 3.81 -2.13 -6.71
C VAL A 40 3.77 -1.54 -8.13
N SER A 41 4.82 -1.76 -8.92
CA SER A 41 4.89 -1.29 -10.31
C SER A 41 3.77 -1.89 -11.18
N LYS A 42 3.44 -3.17 -10.96
CA LYS A 42 2.31 -3.82 -11.66
C LYS A 42 0.99 -3.11 -11.39
N VAL A 43 0.74 -2.74 -10.13
CA VAL A 43 -0.47 -2.01 -9.76
C VAL A 43 -0.49 -0.64 -10.45
N MET A 44 0.63 0.06 -10.46
CA MET A 44 0.72 1.37 -11.13
C MET A 44 0.47 1.26 -12.64
N ARG A 45 1.02 0.23 -13.31
CA ARG A 45 0.78 0.00 -14.74
C ARG A 45 -0.69 -0.28 -15.04
N LYS A 46 -1.34 -1.08 -14.19
CA LYS A 46 -2.78 -1.34 -14.28
C LYS A 46 -3.56 -0.03 -14.21
N HIS A 47 -3.17 0.88 -13.31
CA HIS A 47 -3.82 2.17 -13.13
C HIS A 47 -3.66 3.08 -14.36
N VAL A 48 -2.52 3.04 -15.02
CA VAL A 48 -2.31 3.79 -16.27
C VAL A 48 -3.31 3.33 -17.34
N ASP A 49 -3.48 2.01 -17.49
CA ASP A 49 -4.43 1.44 -18.45
C ASP A 49 -5.88 1.79 -18.09
N GLU A 50 -6.24 1.75 -16.81
CA GLU A 50 -7.56 2.15 -16.33
C GLU A 50 -7.84 3.63 -16.64
N MET A 51 -6.84 4.49 -16.46
CA MET A 51 -6.97 5.92 -16.76
C MET A 51 -7.23 6.17 -18.24
N LYS A 52 -6.52 5.45 -19.12
CA LYS A 52 -6.75 5.53 -20.57
C LYS A 52 -8.18 5.11 -20.94
N ARG A 53 -8.66 4.00 -20.38
CA ARG A 53 -10.03 3.53 -20.58
C ARG A 53 -11.05 4.51 -20.02
N PHE A 54 -10.76 5.14 -18.90
CA PHE A 54 -11.63 6.15 -18.30
C PHE A 54 -11.89 7.31 -19.25
N HIS A 55 -10.87 7.86 -19.89
CA HIS A 55 -11.01 8.99 -20.80
C HIS A 55 -11.85 8.63 -22.03
N VAL A 56 -11.77 7.40 -22.52
CA VAL A 56 -12.58 6.93 -23.64
C VAL A 56 -14.03 6.70 -23.21
N SER A 57 -14.23 5.97 -22.11
CA SER A 57 -15.58 5.55 -21.66
C SER A 57 -16.43 6.71 -21.16
N ASN A 58 -15.83 7.78 -20.68
CA ASN A 58 -16.54 8.91 -20.07
C ASN A 58 -16.56 10.16 -20.94
N SER A 59 -16.24 10.02 -22.24
CA SER A 59 -16.23 11.15 -23.18
C SER A 59 -17.59 11.79 -23.39
N GLY A 60 -18.69 11.06 -23.15
CA GLY A 60 -20.06 11.56 -23.26
C GLY A 60 -20.62 12.24 -22.01
N LEU A 61 -19.87 12.25 -20.90
CA LEU A 61 -20.31 12.88 -19.66
C LEU A 61 -20.09 14.39 -19.68
N SER A 62 -20.89 15.11 -18.89
CA SER A 62 -20.64 16.53 -18.64
C SER A 62 -19.29 16.70 -17.93
N GLU A 63 -18.76 17.93 -17.96
CA GLU A 63 -17.49 18.25 -17.30
C GLU A 63 -17.55 17.96 -15.80
N LEU A 64 -18.65 18.34 -15.12
CA LEU A 64 -18.84 18.08 -13.71
C LEU A 64 -18.89 16.58 -13.40
N GLU A 65 -19.69 15.82 -14.13
CA GLU A 65 -19.81 14.36 -13.96
C GLU A 65 -18.48 13.66 -14.18
N ARG A 66 -17.73 14.10 -15.19
CA ARG A 66 -16.40 13.54 -15.49
C ARG A 66 -15.42 13.84 -14.36
N SER A 67 -15.44 15.06 -13.81
CA SER A 67 -14.56 15.44 -12.68
C SER A 67 -14.85 14.62 -11.44
N GLU A 68 -16.13 14.40 -11.12
CA GLU A 68 -16.54 13.58 -9.97
C GLU A 68 -16.11 12.13 -10.14
N ALA A 69 -16.31 11.57 -11.33
CA ALA A 69 -15.90 10.20 -11.63
C ALA A 69 -14.37 10.03 -11.58
N LEU A 70 -13.62 11.03 -12.02
CA LEU A 70 -12.17 11.03 -11.98
C LEU A 70 -11.66 11.04 -10.55
N VAL A 71 -12.23 11.87 -9.67
CA VAL A 71 -11.85 11.91 -8.24
C VAL A 71 -12.03 10.53 -7.61
N THR A 72 -13.17 9.88 -7.85
CA THR A 72 -13.45 8.53 -7.33
C THR A 72 -12.43 7.52 -7.83
N LEU A 73 -12.09 7.56 -9.12
CA LEU A 73 -11.09 6.65 -9.71
C LEU A 73 -9.72 6.86 -9.07
N VAL A 74 -9.28 8.10 -8.93
CA VAL A 74 -7.97 8.43 -8.35
C VAL A 74 -7.90 7.98 -6.89
N GLU A 75 -8.95 8.20 -6.10
CA GLU A 75 -9.02 7.75 -4.71
C GLU A 75 -8.90 6.24 -4.61
N THR A 76 -9.63 5.49 -5.46
CA THR A 76 -9.55 4.03 -5.50
C THR A 76 -8.15 3.56 -5.89
N GLN A 77 -7.54 4.19 -6.88
CA GLN A 77 -6.19 3.85 -7.31
C GLN A 77 -5.16 4.10 -6.21
N GLN A 78 -5.28 5.17 -5.45
CA GLN A 78 -4.40 5.46 -4.32
C GLN A 78 -4.54 4.39 -3.22
N GLU A 79 -5.76 4.00 -2.89
CA GLU A 79 -6.00 2.92 -1.92
C GLU A 79 -5.34 1.62 -2.38
N GLU A 80 -5.45 1.28 -3.66
CA GLU A 80 -4.85 0.06 -4.21
C GLU A 80 -3.32 0.09 -4.19
N ILE A 81 -2.70 1.22 -4.51
CA ILE A 81 -1.24 1.39 -4.42
C ILE A 81 -0.78 1.17 -2.98
N HIS A 82 -1.42 1.83 -2.01
CA HIS A 82 -1.04 1.73 -0.62
C HIS A 82 -1.24 0.32 -0.07
N ALA A 83 -2.33 -0.36 -0.45
CA ALA A 83 -2.56 -1.75 -0.08
C ALA A 83 -1.48 -2.68 -0.65
N SER A 84 -0.96 -2.38 -1.83
CA SER A 84 0.10 -3.17 -2.48
C SER A 84 1.43 -3.13 -1.71
N TYR A 85 1.62 -2.15 -0.83
CA TYR A 85 2.80 -2.08 0.02
C TYR A 85 2.85 -3.21 1.05
N ILE A 86 1.69 -3.81 1.38
CA ILE A 86 1.62 -4.90 2.35
C ILE A 86 1.73 -6.24 1.62
N GLY A 87 2.83 -6.95 1.84
CA GLY A 87 3.07 -8.27 1.25
C GLY A 87 2.63 -9.45 2.11
N GLY A 88 2.26 -9.18 3.35
CA GLY A 88 1.81 -10.19 4.31
C GLY A 88 1.76 -9.59 5.70
N TRP A 89 1.25 -10.34 6.66
CA TRP A 89 1.21 -9.89 8.05
C TRP A 89 1.09 -11.04 9.04
N ASP A 90 1.39 -10.72 10.30
CA ASP A 90 1.16 -11.57 11.45
C ASP A 90 0.55 -10.69 12.54
N TRP A 91 -0.67 -10.99 12.94
CA TRP A 91 -1.39 -10.19 13.93
C TRP A 91 -1.11 -10.63 15.38
N GLY A 92 -0.36 -11.71 15.55
CA GLY A 92 -0.06 -12.25 16.90
C GLY A 92 -1.36 -12.63 17.61
N ASN A 93 -1.58 -12.08 18.79
CA ASN A 93 -2.80 -12.29 19.57
C ASN A 93 -3.81 -11.15 19.44
N ASN A 94 -3.68 -10.33 18.41
CA ASN A 94 -4.52 -9.16 18.22
C ASN A 94 -5.59 -9.41 17.16
N ASP A 95 -6.71 -8.71 17.30
CA ASP A 95 -7.80 -8.75 16.34
C ASP A 95 -7.89 -7.45 15.56
N PHE A 96 -8.52 -7.51 14.40
CA PHE A 96 -8.95 -6.36 13.63
C PHE A 96 -10.46 -6.50 13.41
N LYS A 97 -11.23 -5.57 13.97
CA LYS A 97 -12.71 -5.62 13.94
C LYS A 97 -13.28 -6.94 14.47
N GLY A 98 -12.69 -7.46 15.54
CA GLY A 98 -13.19 -8.66 16.23
C GLY A 98 -12.70 -9.99 15.67
N GLU A 99 -11.83 -9.99 14.67
CA GLU A 99 -11.27 -11.22 14.09
C GLU A 99 -9.82 -11.02 13.69
N VAL A 100 -9.08 -12.12 13.55
CA VAL A 100 -7.73 -12.10 12.99
C VAL A 100 -7.87 -12.13 11.48
N PRO A 101 -7.52 -11.03 10.77
CA PRO A 101 -7.74 -11.00 9.33
C PRO A 101 -6.73 -11.88 8.58
N GLU A 102 -7.22 -12.67 7.65
CA GLU A 102 -6.37 -13.38 6.70
C GLU A 102 -5.90 -12.37 5.66
N HIS A 103 -4.60 -12.41 5.32
CA HIS A 103 -4.04 -11.47 4.36
C HIS A 103 -4.65 -11.65 2.97
N SER A 104 -5.21 -10.57 2.46
CA SER A 104 -5.69 -10.45 1.09
C SER A 104 -5.55 -8.99 0.67
N PHE A 105 -5.63 -8.73 -0.63
CA PHE A 105 -5.62 -7.36 -1.14
C PHE A 105 -6.78 -6.54 -0.58
N GLU A 106 -7.97 -7.13 -0.51
CA GLU A 106 -9.16 -6.46 0.04
C GLU A 106 -8.99 -6.11 1.52
N LYS A 107 -8.47 -7.04 2.32
CA LYS A 107 -8.20 -6.82 3.74
C LYS A 107 -7.11 -5.78 3.95
N ALA A 108 -6.09 -5.78 3.11
CA ALA A 108 -5.06 -4.73 3.14
C ALA A 108 -5.64 -3.35 2.88
N CYS A 109 -6.54 -3.21 1.91
CA CYS A 109 -7.25 -1.95 1.65
C CYS A 109 -8.05 -1.51 2.89
N GLU A 110 -8.72 -2.44 3.54
CA GLU A 110 -9.52 -2.16 4.74
C GLU A 110 -8.65 -1.70 5.91
N VAL A 111 -7.54 -2.40 6.15
CA VAL A 111 -6.59 -2.05 7.22
C VAL A 111 -5.95 -0.68 6.96
N MET A 112 -5.66 -0.36 5.71
CA MET A 112 -5.05 0.92 5.33
C MET A 112 -5.99 2.12 5.51
N LYS A 113 -7.26 1.91 5.79
CA LYS A 113 -8.19 2.99 6.16
C LYS A 113 -7.96 3.49 7.59
N VAL A 114 -7.23 2.73 8.40
CA VAL A 114 -6.82 3.17 9.74
C VAL A 114 -5.63 4.10 9.60
N ASN A 115 -5.83 5.37 9.86
CA ASN A 115 -4.87 6.44 9.54
C ASN A 115 -3.46 6.23 10.11
N TRP A 116 -3.34 5.85 11.38
CA TRP A 116 -2.01 5.68 11.97
C TRP A 116 -1.26 4.46 11.40
N ILE A 117 -1.99 3.41 11.03
CA ILE A 117 -1.40 2.24 10.35
C ILE A 117 -0.94 2.64 8.95
N PHE A 118 -1.79 3.36 8.21
CA PHE A 118 -1.48 3.89 6.89
C PHE A 118 -0.18 4.69 6.91
N ASN A 119 -0.03 5.60 7.87
CA ASN A 119 1.16 6.44 7.97
C ASN A 119 2.43 5.61 8.19
N GLU A 120 2.37 4.60 9.06
CA GLU A 120 3.51 3.72 9.33
C GLU A 120 3.89 2.87 8.11
N VAL A 121 2.90 2.29 7.44
CA VAL A 121 3.12 1.46 6.25
C VAL A 121 3.71 2.29 5.12
N ARG A 122 3.11 3.44 4.85
CA ARG A 122 3.57 4.33 3.77
C ARG A 122 4.99 4.83 4.02
N ALA A 123 5.28 5.27 5.22
CA ALA A 123 6.62 5.75 5.59
C ALA A 123 7.68 4.65 5.38
N SER A 124 7.36 3.41 5.77
CA SER A 124 8.28 2.27 5.59
C SER A 124 8.49 1.94 4.12
N ALA A 125 7.41 1.86 3.32
CA ALA A 125 7.49 1.52 1.90
C ALA A 125 8.32 2.52 1.09
N LEU A 126 8.27 3.80 1.48
CA LEU A 126 8.99 4.89 0.81
C LEU A 126 10.41 5.10 1.33
N ASN A 127 10.80 4.42 2.39
CA ASN A 127 12.13 4.58 2.99
C ASN A 127 13.11 3.57 2.41
N LEU A 128 13.89 3.98 1.41
CA LEU A 128 14.86 3.12 0.74
C LEU A 128 15.91 2.53 1.68
N SER A 129 16.22 3.23 2.78
CA SER A 129 17.23 2.75 3.73
C SER A 129 16.85 1.41 4.37
N LEU A 130 15.56 1.09 4.46
CA LEU A 130 15.08 -0.18 5.00
C LEU A 130 15.30 -1.36 4.04
N PHE A 131 15.59 -1.09 2.77
CA PHE A 131 15.74 -2.07 1.70
C PHE A 131 17.17 -2.10 1.14
N MET A 132 18.10 -1.41 1.79
CA MET A 132 19.50 -1.39 1.35
C MET A 132 20.17 -2.73 1.60
N ASN A 133 20.89 -3.21 0.62
CA ASN A 133 21.75 -4.38 0.78
C ASN A 133 23.03 -3.99 1.50
N ALA A 134 23.40 -4.79 2.48
CA ALA A 134 24.62 -4.59 3.26
C ALA A 134 25.88 -4.86 2.45
#